data_7c76c466b060c078a057e38235dc9351
#
_entry.id   7c76c466b060c078a057e38235dc9351
#
_cell.length_a   1.000
_cell.length_b   1.000
_cell.length_c   1.000
_cell.angle_alpha   90.00
_cell.angle_beta   90.00
_cell.angle_gamma   90.00
#
_symmetry.space_group_name_H-M   'P 1'
#
loop_
_entity.id
_entity.type
_entity.pdbx_description
1 polymer ?
#
loop_
_entity_poly.entity_id
_entity_poly.type
_entity_poly.pdbx_seq_one_letter_code
_entity_poly.pdbx_strand_id
1 'polypeptide(L)'
;MKRRIKLSLERLIGNLFEGIFPSYLNAPHGLELDELRQYQPGDDCRSIDWKATARTGKLHVRMNLVDKRVTMVFLVDKSRSEKFGSFRNTKEDVQSAILSILVHAASETGNEIGFITFTDRVENYIRPKAGEKEALIHIKNILHETPSGNCTDLNSVFTFLHKNVLQPALVFILSDFLAPYNYEQSLKTLSSMHEVIPVTILDRMETALPVARGFLTV
;
A
#
# COMPACT_ATOMS: atom_id res chain seq x y z
N MET A 1 3.15 0.80 -26.32
CA MET A 1 2.53 -0.16 -25.38
C MET A 1 2.82 0.15 -23.91
N LYS A 2 4.06 0.38 -23.48
CA LYS A 2 4.42 0.75 -22.08
C LYS A 2 3.67 1.97 -21.53
N ARG A 3 3.44 3.03 -22.34
CA ARG A 3 2.74 4.25 -21.91
C ARG A 3 1.23 4.05 -21.65
N ARG A 4 0.57 3.12 -22.38
CA ARG A 4 -0.85 2.78 -22.18
C ARG A 4 -1.07 1.96 -20.90
N ILE A 5 -0.17 1.01 -20.60
CA ILE A 5 -0.22 0.20 -19.38
C ILE A 5 -0.01 1.11 -18.17
N LYS A 6 0.96 2.04 -18.23
CA LYS A 6 1.20 3.00 -17.15
C LYS A 6 -0.02 3.87 -16.86
N LEU A 7 -0.64 4.47 -17.88
CA LEU A 7 -1.85 5.29 -17.75
C LEU A 7 -3.07 4.51 -17.24
N SER A 8 -3.21 3.23 -17.61
CA SER A 8 -4.30 2.38 -17.11
C SER A 8 -4.07 1.98 -15.65
N LEU A 9 -2.84 1.70 -15.26
CA LEU A 9 -2.45 1.44 -13.88
C LEU A 9 -2.60 2.69 -12.99
N GLU A 10 -2.15 3.85 -13.45
CA GLU A 10 -2.32 5.12 -12.74
C GLU A 10 -3.81 5.45 -12.51
N ARG A 11 -4.68 5.21 -13.51
CA ARG A 11 -6.14 5.35 -13.34
C ARG A 11 -6.73 4.33 -12.38
N LEU A 12 -6.31 3.07 -12.46
CA LEU A 12 -6.82 2.00 -11.61
C LEU A 12 -6.40 2.22 -10.16
N ILE A 13 -5.19 2.69 -9.96
CA ILE A 13 -4.65 3.03 -8.65
C ILE A 13 -5.30 4.30 -8.11
N GLY A 14 -5.49 5.34 -8.94
CA GLY A 14 -6.26 6.52 -8.57
C GLY A 14 -7.66 6.17 -8.08
N ASN A 15 -8.39 5.34 -8.83
CA ASN A 15 -9.71 4.87 -8.43
C ASN A 15 -9.68 3.99 -7.16
N LEU A 16 -8.65 3.17 -6.96
CA LEU A 16 -8.44 2.40 -5.75
C LEU A 16 -8.19 3.31 -4.54
N PHE A 17 -7.34 4.31 -4.70
CA PHE A 17 -7.06 5.27 -3.64
C PHE A 17 -8.29 6.15 -3.36
N GLU A 18 -8.99 6.64 -4.36
CA GLU A 18 -10.25 7.39 -4.21
C GLU A 18 -11.37 6.53 -3.58
N GLY A 19 -11.44 5.24 -3.91
CA GLY A 19 -12.43 4.31 -3.37
C GLY A 19 -12.13 3.84 -1.95
N ILE A 20 -10.86 3.61 -1.62
CA ILE A 20 -10.41 3.11 -0.32
C ILE A 20 -10.17 4.26 0.67
N PHE A 21 -9.82 5.45 0.18
CA PHE A 21 -9.46 6.61 1.00
C PHE A 21 -10.27 7.87 0.67
N PRO A 22 -11.60 7.85 0.64
CA PRO A 22 -12.37 9.04 0.33
C PRO A 22 -12.11 10.22 1.30
N SER A 23 -11.59 9.93 2.50
CA SER A 23 -11.32 10.92 3.54
C SER A 23 -9.88 11.42 3.60
N TYR A 24 -8.92 10.70 3.00
CA TYR A 24 -7.49 10.98 3.15
C TYR A 24 -6.82 11.58 1.90
N LEU A 25 -7.38 11.34 0.71
CA LEU A 25 -6.80 11.80 -0.56
C LEU A 25 -7.42 13.09 -1.11
N ASN A 26 -8.57 13.50 -0.61
CA ASN A 26 -9.28 14.70 -1.07
C ASN A 26 -8.86 16.00 -0.35
N ALA A 27 -7.83 15.98 0.48
CA ALA A 27 -7.23 17.21 0.96
C ALA A 27 -6.33 17.80 -0.15
N PRO A 28 -6.69 18.91 -0.82
CA PRO A 28 -5.81 19.54 -1.77
C PRO A 28 -4.54 19.99 -1.04
N HIS A 29 -3.39 19.64 -1.63
CA HIS A 29 -2.08 20.02 -1.12
C HIS A 29 -2.03 21.49 -0.70
N GLY A 30 -1.72 21.75 0.56
CA GLY A 30 -1.33 23.05 1.05
C GLY A 30 -2.43 24.06 1.39
N LEU A 31 -3.69 23.67 1.34
CA LEU A 31 -4.77 24.44 1.95
C LEU A 31 -5.24 23.68 3.18
N GLU A 32 -5.01 24.26 4.35
CA GLU A 32 -5.78 23.94 5.54
C GLU A 32 -7.26 24.17 5.15
N LEU A 33 -7.92 23.11 4.70
CA LEU A 33 -9.37 23.12 4.61
C LEU A 33 -9.89 23.06 6.03
N ASP A 34 -9.99 24.24 6.63
CA ASP A 34 -10.82 24.45 7.80
C ASP A 34 -12.24 24.08 7.40
N GLU A 35 -12.64 22.83 7.64
CA GLU A 35 -14.01 22.42 7.43
C GLU A 35 -14.86 23.14 8.48
N LEU A 36 -15.65 24.10 8.01
CA LEU A 36 -16.57 24.86 8.85
C LEU A 36 -17.84 24.04 9.04
N ARG A 37 -18.05 23.53 10.25
CA ARG A 37 -19.35 22.97 10.61
C ARG A 37 -20.09 23.84 11.62
N GLN A 38 -21.39 23.69 11.68
CA GLN A 38 -22.21 24.38 12.67
C GLN A 38 -21.84 23.88 14.08
N TYR A 39 -21.70 24.81 15.02
CA TYR A 39 -21.43 24.55 16.44
C TYR A 39 -22.48 23.61 17.03
N GLN A 40 -22.03 22.62 17.79
CA GLN A 40 -22.87 21.74 18.59
C GLN A 40 -22.54 21.91 20.08
N PRO A 41 -23.52 21.78 20.99
CA PRO A 41 -23.25 21.82 22.42
C PRO A 41 -22.19 20.78 22.82
N GLY A 42 -21.09 21.26 23.42
CA GLY A 42 -19.93 20.43 23.79
C GLY A 42 -18.67 20.71 22.95
N ASP A 43 -18.78 21.49 21.87
CA ASP A 43 -17.60 21.92 21.10
C ASP A 43 -16.77 22.95 21.89
N ASP A 44 -15.44 22.94 21.64
CA ASP A 44 -14.56 23.94 22.24
C ASP A 44 -14.84 25.34 21.65
N CYS A 45 -15.22 26.26 22.52
CA CYS A 45 -15.51 27.64 22.14
C CYS A 45 -14.30 28.38 21.52
N ARG A 46 -13.07 27.88 21.74
CA ARG A 46 -11.84 28.43 21.13
C ARG A 46 -11.74 28.15 19.64
N SER A 47 -12.43 27.12 19.16
CA SER A 47 -12.45 26.75 17.74
C SER A 47 -13.53 27.48 16.93
N ILE A 48 -14.29 28.42 17.54
CA ILE A 48 -15.32 29.20 16.84
C ILE A 48 -14.69 30.13 15.80
N ASP A 49 -15.12 29.98 14.54
CA ASP A 49 -14.78 30.92 13.48
C ASP A 49 -15.74 32.10 13.51
N TRP A 50 -15.28 33.18 14.13
CA TRP A 50 -16.07 34.43 14.26
C TRP A 50 -16.37 35.08 12.92
N LYS A 51 -15.49 34.90 11.91
CA LYS A 51 -15.68 35.48 10.56
C LYS A 51 -16.79 34.74 9.81
N ALA A 52 -16.82 33.42 9.86
CA ALA A 52 -17.88 32.64 9.28
C ALA A 52 -19.20 32.83 10.03
N THR A 53 -19.15 32.87 11.35
CA THR A 53 -20.30 33.17 12.24
C THR A 53 -20.94 34.52 11.92
N ALA A 54 -20.15 35.54 11.75
CA ALA A 54 -20.66 36.90 11.38
C ALA A 54 -21.31 36.94 10.02
N ARG A 55 -20.83 36.14 9.07
CA ARG A 55 -21.36 36.08 7.70
C ARG A 55 -22.65 35.31 7.59
N THR A 56 -22.80 34.24 8.37
CA THR A 56 -23.91 33.28 8.25
C THR A 56 -24.99 33.51 9.32
N GLY A 57 -24.70 34.23 10.39
CA GLY A 57 -25.56 34.43 11.55
C GLY A 57 -25.72 33.19 12.44
N LYS A 58 -24.95 32.11 12.17
CA LYS A 58 -24.96 30.88 12.97
C LYS A 58 -23.54 30.59 13.43
N LEU A 59 -23.41 30.07 14.67
CA LEU A 59 -22.10 29.69 15.21
C LEU A 59 -21.48 28.58 14.37
N HIS A 60 -20.27 28.83 13.86
CA HIS A 60 -19.47 27.83 13.14
C HIS A 60 -18.17 27.58 13.89
N VAL A 61 -17.80 26.33 13.95
CA VAL A 61 -16.52 25.87 14.51
C VAL A 61 -15.63 25.45 13.35
N ARG A 62 -14.36 25.83 13.46
CA ARG A 62 -13.28 25.41 12.57
C ARG A 62 -12.83 24.03 13.03
N MET A 63 -13.06 23.02 12.21
CA MET A 63 -12.49 21.71 12.42
C MET A 63 -11.09 21.72 11.80
N ASN A 64 -10.06 21.74 12.63
CA ASN A 64 -8.72 21.43 12.17
C ASN A 64 -8.73 19.95 11.83
N LEU A 65 -8.82 19.61 10.56
CA LEU A 65 -8.47 18.27 10.09
C LEU A 65 -6.97 18.13 10.35
N VAL A 66 -6.63 17.53 11.48
CA VAL A 66 -5.26 17.11 11.73
C VAL A 66 -4.91 16.19 10.57
N ASP A 67 -3.93 16.57 9.77
CA ASP A 67 -3.34 15.76 8.73
C ASP A 67 -2.88 14.44 9.37
N LYS A 68 -3.79 13.45 9.43
CA LYS A 68 -3.48 12.12 9.95
C LYS A 68 -2.62 11.44 8.90
N ARG A 69 -1.32 11.56 9.07
CA ARG A 69 -0.38 10.74 8.31
C ARG A 69 -0.75 9.28 8.51
N VAL A 70 -0.98 8.60 7.40
CA VAL A 70 -1.27 7.18 7.40
C VAL A 70 0.05 6.43 7.33
N THR A 71 0.22 5.44 8.19
CA THR A 71 1.34 4.51 8.07
C THR A 71 1.01 3.48 7.00
N MET A 72 1.81 3.41 5.95
CA MET A 72 1.67 2.46 4.85
C MET A 72 2.85 1.48 4.87
N VAL A 73 2.57 0.18 4.81
CA VAL A 73 3.59 -0.86 4.79
C VAL A 73 3.41 -1.72 3.56
N PHE A 74 4.48 -1.86 2.77
CA PHE A 74 4.51 -2.68 1.58
C PHE A 74 5.25 -3.99 1.87
N LEU A 75 4.53 -5.12 1.81
CA LEU A 75 5.08 -6.45 1.86
C LEU A 75 5.37 -6.91 0.44
N VAL A 76 6.63 -7.16 0.14
CA VAL A 76 7.10 -7.47 -1.22
C VAL A 76 7.67 -8.88 -1.26
N ASP A 77 6.98 -9.78 -1.94
CA ASP A 77 7.43 -11.15 -2.13
C ASP A 77 8.64 -11.17 -3.09
N LYS A 78 9.72 -11.78 -2.64
CA LYS A 78 10.97 -11.95 -3.41
C LYS A 78 11.29 -13.42 -3.65
N SER A 79 10.31 -14.30 -3.46
CA SER A 79 10.47 -15.74 -3.71
C SER A 79 10.80 -16.03 -5.17
N ARG A 80 11.28 -17.25 -5.42
CA ARG A 80 11.72 -17.63 -6.75
C ARG A 80 10.59 -17.61 -7.79
N SER A 81 9.34 -17.82 -7.40
CA SER A 81 8.18 -17.74 -8.28
C SER A 81 8.02 -16.38 -8.94
N GLU A 82 8.41 -15.29 -8.26
CA GLU A 82 8.33 -13.93 -8.80
C GLU A 82 9.26 -13.68 -10.01
N LYS A 83 10.31 -14.49 -10.17
CA LYS A 83 11.22 -14.42 -11.32
C LYS A 83 10.63 -15.07 -12.58
N PHE A 84 9.49 -15.75 -12.46
CA PHE A 84 8.80 -16.36 -13.59
C PHE A 84 8.11 -15.29 -14.47
N GLY A 85 8.11 -15.53 -15.77
CA GLY A 85 7.41 -14.71 -16.74
C GLY A 85 7.36 -15.37 -18.10
N SER A 86 6.15 -15.58 -18.62
CA SER A 86 5.92 -16.23 -19.92
C SER A 86 6.05 -15.26 -21.11
N PHE A 87 6.11 -13.96 -20.83
CA PHE A 87 6.24 -12.89 -21.83
C PHE A 87 7.51 -12.04 -21.58
N ARG A 88 7.53 -10.82 -22.16
CA ARG A 88 8.68 -9.91 -22.08
C ARG A 88 9.00 -9.40 -20.67
N ASN A 89 8.06 -9.47 -19.75
CA ASN A 89 8.20 -9.00 -18.38
C ASN A 89 8.00 -10.19 -17.44
N THR A 90 8.81 -10.25 -16.40
CA THR A 90 8.63 -11.19 -15.28
C THR A 90 7.58 -10.65 -14.31
N LYS A 91 7.08 -11.49 -13.39
CA LYS A 91 6.22 -11.03 -12.29
C LYS A 91 6.94 -9.96 -11.46
N GLU A 92 8.25 -10.11 -11.23
CA GLU A 92 9.09 -9.14 -10.54
C GLU A 92 9.11 -7.77 -11.25
N ASP A 93 9.14 -7.72 -12.60
CA ASP A 93 9.06 -6.46 -13.34
C ASP A 93 7.71 -5.75 -13.13
N VAL A 94 6.62 -6.52 -13.12
CA VAL A 94 5.27 -6.01 -12.89
C VAL A 94 5.11 -5.54 -11.44
N GLN A 95 5.57 -6.35 -10.48
CA GLN A 95 5.58 -6.02 -9.06
C GLN A 95 6.33 -4.70 -8.80
N SER A 96 7.50 -4.55 -9.42
CA SER A 96 8.33 -3.35 -9.34
C SER A 96 7.62 -2.11 -9.87
N ALA A 97 6.91 -2.24 -10.98
CA ALA A 97 6.16 -1.14 -11.56
C ALA A 97 4.97 -0.72 -10.66
N ILE A 98 4.22 -1.70 -10.13
CA ILE A 98 3.11 -1.46 -9.21
C ILE A 98 3.63 -0.80 -7.94
N LEU A 99 4.67 -1.36 -7.31
CA LEU A 99 5.28 -0.82 -6.10
C LEU A 99 5.72 0.64 -6.29
N SER A 100 6.38 0.95 -7.41
CA SER A 100 6.85 2.31 -7.70
C SER A 100 5.69 3.32 -7.81
N ILE A 101 4.57 2.92 -8.41
CA ILE A 101 3.40 3.79 -8.56
C ILE A 101 2.70 3.99 -7.21
N LEU A 102 2.50 2.92 -6.44
CA LEU A 102 1.86 2.98 -5.12
C LEU A 102 2.66 3.85 -4.15
N VAL A 103 3.97 3.68 -4.12
CA VAL A 103 4.85 4.45 -3.24
C VAL A 103 4.92 5.90 -3.66
N HIS A 104 4.95 6.20 -4.95
CA HIS A 104 4.90 7.58 -5.44
C HIS A 104 3.61 8.28 -4.98
N ALA A 105 2.46 7.65 -5.20
CA ALA A 105 1.18 8.19 -4.75
C ALA A 105 1.10 8.35 -3.22
N ALA A 106 1.64 7.39 -2.46
CA ALA A 106 1.68 7.44 -1.01
C ALA A 106 2.60 8.56 -0.49
N SER A 107 3.72 8.82 -1.17
CA SER A 107 4.70 9.83 -0.77
C SER A 107 4.21 11.26 -1.01
N GLU A 108 3.43 11.49 -2.09
CA GLU A 108 2.85 12.81 -2.39
C GLU A 108 1.89 13.29 -1.30
N THR A 109 1.25 12.36 -0.59
CA THR A 109 0.30 12.66 0.49
C THR A 109 0.96 12.77 1.88
N GLY A 110 2.29 12.79 1.96
CA GLY A 110 3.03 12.97 3.21
C GLY A 110 2.95 11.80 4.19
N ASN A 111 2.49 10.63 3.75
CA ASN A 111 2.35 9.43 4.55
C ASN A 111 3.70 8.82 4.96
N GLU A 112 3.67 8.02 6.03
CA GLU A 112 4.82 7.23 6.45
C GLU A 112 4.86 5.92 5.68
N ILE A 113 5.98 5.64 5.02
CA ILE A 113 6.15 4.49 4.14
C ILE A 113 7.19 3.54 4.70
N GLY A 114 6.82 2.29 4.90
CA GLY A 114 7.69 1.21 5.29
C GLY A 114 7.67 0.06 4.30
N PHE A 115 8.72 -0.77 4.32
CA PHE A 115 8.84 -1.92 3.43
C PHE A 115 9.29 -3.16 4.20
N ILE A 116 8.77 -4.30 3.81
CA ILE A 116 9.23 -5.62 4.23
C ILE A 116 9.39 -6.46 2.97
N THR A 117 10.61 -6.89 2.65
CA THR A 117 10.83 -7.92 1.65
C THR A 117 10.87 -9.28 2.32
N PHE A 118 10.31 -10.28 1.70
CA PHE A 118 10.21 -11.61 2.30
C PHE A 118 10.30 -12.73 1.25
N THR A 119 10.65 -13.90 1.77
CA THR A 119 10.63 -15.21 1.10
C THR A 119 9.98 -16.21 2.08
N ASP A 120 10.66 -17.30 2.40
CA ASP A 120 10.33 -18.18 3.55
C ASP A 120 10.68 -17.53 4.91
N ARG A 121 11.26 -16.33 4.86
CA ARG A 121 11.63 -15.48 6.00
C ARG A 121 11.55 -14.01 5.62
N VAL A 122 11.63 -13.15 6.61
CA VAL A 122 11.84 -11.71 6.37
C VAL A 122 13.29 -11.50 5.93
N GLU A 123 13.47 -10.96 4.72
CA GLU A 123 14.77 -10.65 4.14
C GLU A 123 15.27 -9.27 4.56
N ASN A 124 14.37 -8.28 4.50
CA ASN A 124 14.70 -6.91 4.88
C ASN A 124 13.48 -6.21 5.50
N TYR A 125 13.75 -5.27 6.41
CA TYR A 125 12.73 -4.44 7.04
C TYR A 125 13.17 -2.98 7.09
N ILE A 126 12.41 -2.13 6.46
CA ILE A 126 12.55 -0.68 6.49
C ILE A 126 11.37 -0.11 7.24
N ARG A 127 11.65 0.49 8.39
CA ARG A 127 10.62 1.08 9.26
C ARG A 127 9.88 2.20 8.54
N PRO A 128 8.57 2.35 8.76
CA PRO A 128 7.80 3.46 8.22
C PRO A 128 8.42 4.81 8.58
N LYS A 129 8.63 5.65 7.56
CA LYS A 129 9.11 7.03 7.69
C LYS A 129 8.44 7.89 6.63
N ALA A 130 8.21 9.16 6.97
CA ALA A 130 7.82 10.17 5.98
C ALA A 130 9.04 10.62 5.16
N GLY A 131 8.86 10.80 3.86
CA GLY A 131 9.91 11.32 2.97
C GLY A 131 9.92 10.64 1.61
N GLU A 132 9.59 11.39 0.57
CA GLU A 132 9.53 10.88 -0.81
C GLU A 132 10.89 10.39 -1.30
N LYS A 133 11.94 11.19 -1.10
CA LYS A 133 13.29 10.86 -1.57
C LYS A 133 13.81 9.56 -0.94
N GLU A 134 13.59 9.39 0.36
CA GLU A 134 14.00 8.18 1.08
C GLU A 134 13.22 6.95 0.59
N ALA A 135 11.91 7.08 0.39
CA ALA A 135 11.08 6.01 -0.14
C ALA A 135 11.54 5.55 -1.53
N LEU A 136 11.86 6.47 -2.43
CA LEU A 136 12.37 6.15 -3.78
C LEU A 136 13.74 5.46 -3.75
N ILE A 137 14.63 5.86 -2.82
CA ILE A 137 15.92 5.18 -2.62
C ILE A 137 15.69 3.75 -2.13
N HIS A 138 14.77 3.55 -1.19
CA HIS A 138 14.44 2.23 -0.68
C HIS A 138 13.85 1.31 -1.74
N ILE A 139 12.95 1.82 -2.60
CA ILE A 139 12.45 1.03 -3.75
C ILE A 139 13.62 0.55 -4.60
N LYS A 140 14.53 1.44 -4.98
CA LYS A 140 15.68 1.07 -5.81
C LYS A 140 16.50 -0.05 -5.16
N ASN A 141 16.75 0.03 -3.85
CA ASN A 141 17.48 -1.01 -3.12
C ASN A 141 16.72 -2.34 -3.11
N ILE A 142 15.40 -2.31 -2.86
CA ILE A 142 14.52 -3.48 -2.87
C ILE A 142 14.52 -4.16 -4.24
N LEU A 143 14.49 -3.39 -5.33
CA LEU A 143 14.50 -3.92 -6.70
C LEU A 143 15.80 -4.65 -7.06
N HIS A 144 16.92 -4.26 -6.45
CA HIS A 144 18.24 -4.87 -6.68
C HIS A 144 18.62 -5.89 -5.60
N GLU A 145 17.75 -6.11 -4.62
CA GLU A 145 18.00 -7.05 -3.54
C GLU A 145 17.99 -8.49 -4.07
N THR A 146 19.01 -9.25 -3.68
CA THR A 146 19.07 -10.68 -3.94
C THR A 146 18.63 -11.41 -2.67
N PRO A 147 17.44 -12.05 -2.68
CA PRO A 147 16.96 -12.75 -1.49
C PRO A 147 17.79 -13.97 -1.19
N SER A 148 17.85 -14.34 0.08
CA SER A 148 18.54 -15.56 0.55
C SER A 148 17.65 -16.80 0.50
N GLY A 149 16.32 -16.62 0.65
CA GLY A 149 15.34 -17.69 0.54
C GLY A 149 14.81 -17.92 -0.88
N ASN A 150 14.09 -19.02 -1.09
CA ASN A 150 13.55 -19.37 -2.41
C ASN A 150 12.03 -19.66 -2.38
N CYS A 151 11.49 -20.00 -1.21
CA CYS A 151 10.07 -20.34 -1.04
C CYS A 151 9.29 -19.13 -0.51
N THR A 152 7.98 -19.26 -0.41
CA THR A 152 7.10 -18.22 0.16
C THR A 152 6.52 -18.72 1.48
N ASP A 153 6.70 -17.95 2.57
CA ASP A 153 6.00 -18.17 3.85
C ASP A 153 5.35 -16.87 4.33
N LEU A 154 4.06 -16.74 4.06
CA LEU A 154 3.27 -15.59 4.48
C LEU A 154 3.09 -15.52 6.00
N ASN A 155 3.11 -16.66 6.71
CA ASN A 155 2.95 -16.66 8.17
C ASN A 155 4.13 -15.97 8.87
N SER A 156 5.34 -16.18 8.37
CA SER A 156 6.55 -15.58 8.94
C SER A 156 6.48 -14.06 8.86
N VAL A 157 6.12 -13.51 7.69
CA VAL A 157 6.05 -12.06 7.49
C VAL A 157 4.86 -11.41 8.22
N PHE A 158 3.70 -12.07 8.29
CA PHE A 158 2.55 -11.56 9.04
C PHE A 158 2.83 -11.52 10.54
N THR A 159 3.47 -12.56 11.07
CA THR A 159 3.90 -12.58 12.48
C THR A 159 4.93 -11.50 12.77
N PHE A 160 5.88 -11.29 11.86
CA PHE A 160 6.90 -10.25 11.99
C PHE A 160 6.25 -8.84 11.98
N LEU A 161 5.35 -8.58 11.05
CA LEU A 161 4.66 -7.29 10.94
C LEU A 161 3.85 -6.99 12.19
N HIS A 162 3.09 -7.96 12.68
CA HIS A 162 2.29 -7.84 13.91
C HIS A 162 3.15 -7.45 15.13
N LYS A 163 4.39 -7.93 15.21
CA LYS A 163 5.31 -7.63 16.32
C LYS A 163 6.01 -6.27 16.16
N ASN A 164 6.22 -5.80 14.96
CA ASN A 164 7.07 -4.64 14.67
C ASN A 164 6.29 -3.37 14.31
N VAL A 165 5.05 -3.50 13.84
CA VAL A 165 4.15 -2.39 13.49
C VAL A 165 2.96 -2.42 14.44
N LEU A 166 3.07 -1.68 15.54
CA LEU A 166 2.08 -1.71 16.63
C LEU A 166 0.90 -0.74 16.40
N GLN A 167 1.05 0.21 15.49
CA GLN A 167 0.00 1.17 15.16
C GLN A 167 -0.82 0.65 13.96
N PRO A 168 -2.13 0.97 13.89
CA PRO A 168 -2.92 0.68 12.71
C PRO A 168 -2.25 1.23 11.45
N ALA A 169 -2.12 0.39 10.45
CA ALA A 169 -1.44 0.71 9.20
C ALA A 169 -2.24 0.17 8.01
N LEU A 170 -2.01 0.75 6.85
CA LEU A 170 -2.44 0.22 5.58
C LEU A 170 -1.34 -0.68 5.03
N VAL A 171 -1.66 -1.95 4.85
CA VAL A 171 -0.69 -2.99 4.47
C VAL A 171 -0.99 -3.48 3.06
N PHE A 172 -0.10 -3.18 2.12
CA PHE A 172 -0.15 -3.75 0.77
C PHE A 172 0.70 -5.03 0.72
N ILE A 173 0.11 -6.13 0.24
CA ILE A 173 0.82 -7.41 0.09
C ILE A 173 0.95 -7.69 -1.40
N LEU A 174 2.16 -7.61 -1.94
CA LEU A 174 2.46 -7.89 -3.34
C LEU A 174 3.06 -9.30 -3.43
N SER A 175 2.28 -10.28 -3.91
CA SER A 175 2.68 -11.70 -4.01
C SER A 175 1.76 -12.42 -4.99
N ASP A 176 2.15 -13.62 -5.44
CA ASP A 176 1.27 -14.54 -6.15
C ASP A 176 0.35 -15.33 -5.21
N PHE A 177 0.60 -15.26 -3.89
CA PHE A 177 -0.12 -15.99 -2.84
C PHE A 177 -0.05 -17.52 -2.99
N LEU A 178 0.88 -18.04 -3.78
CA LEU A 178 1.10 -19.48 -3.97
C LEU A 178 2.00 -20.04 -2.85
N ALA A 179 1.52 -19.89 -1.60
CA ALA A 179 2.24 -20.39 -0.44
C ALA A 179 1.84 -21.85 -0.12
N PRO A 180 2.80 -22.72 0.24
CA PRO A 180 2.51 -24.13 0.52
C PRO A 180 1.77 -24.34 1.86
N TYR A 181 1.70 -23.32 2.71
CA TYR A 181 1.11 -23.38 4.04
C TYR A 181 -0.15 -22.54 4.15
N ASN A 182 -1.10 -22.98 4.99
CA ASN A 182 -2.30 -22.21 5.28
C ASN A 182 -1.92 -20.97 6.11
N TYR A 183 -2.23 -19.79 5.58
CA TYR A 183 -1.97 -18.48 6.20
C TYR A 183 -3.24 -17.73 6.62
N GLU A 184 -4.42 -18.34 6.46
CA GLU A 184 -5.70 -17.66 6.72
C GLU A 184 -5.82 -17.12 8.15
N GLN A 185 -5.37 -17.89 9.15
CA GLN A 185 -5.43 -17.47 10.54
C GLN A 185 -4.52 -16.27 10.82
N SER A 186 -3.31 -16.29 10.28
CA SER A 186 -2.35 -15.18 10.42
C SER A 186 -2.85 -13.93 9.71
N LEU A 187 -3.48 -14.10 8.54
CA LEU A 187 -4.10 -13.01 7.79
C LEU A 187 -5.28 -12.40 8.56
N LYS A 188 -6.15 -13.21 9.17
CA LYS A 188 -7.26 -12.74 10.01
C LYS A 188 -6.74 -11.94 11.20
N THR A 189 -5.69 -12.42 11.85
CA THR A 189 -5.04 -11.70 12.96
C THR A 189 -4.48 -10.36 12.49
N LEU A 190 -3.81 -10.35 11.34
CA LEU A 190 -3.29 -9.13 10.74
C LEU A 190 -4.40 -8.11 10.40
N SER A 191 -5.48 -8.58 9.77
CA SER A 191 -6.63 -7.75 9.37
C SER A 191 -7.45 -7.23 10.56
N SER A 192 -7.26 -7.76 11.76
CA SER A 192 -7.89 -7.22 12.96
C SER A 192 -7.22 -5.94 13.48
N MET A 193 -5.96 -5.71 13.11
CA MET A 193 -5.16 -4.54 13.55
C MET A 193 -4.87 -3.57 12.41
N HIS A 194 -4.79 -4.07 11.20
CA HIS A 194 -4.39 -3.31 10.03
C HIS A 194 -5.42 -3.44 8.91
N GLU A 195 -5.50 -2.45 8.05
CA GLU A 195 -6.24 -2.56 6.79
C GLU A 195 -5.33 -3.24 5.76
N VAL A 196 -5.74 -4.41 5.25
CA VAL A 196 -4.90 -5.25 4.39
C VAL A 196 -5.43 -5.25 2.98
N ILE A 197 -4.57 -4.89 2.03
CA ILE A 197 -4.86 -4.86 0.59
C ILE A 197 -3.96 -5.88 -0.12
N PRO A 198 -4.49 -7.06 -0.48
CA PRO A 198 -3.76 -8.01 -1.29
C PRO A 198 -3.66 -7.55 -2.74
N VAL A 199 -2.46 -7.55 -3.29
CA VAL A 199 -2.17 -7.28 -4.70
C VAL A 199 -1.61 -8.56 -5.32
N THR A 200 -2.49 -9.33 -5.94
CA THR A 200 -2.11 -10.62 -6.54
C THR A 200 -1.49 -10.40 -7.91
N ILE A 201 -0.28 -10.94 -8.11
CA ILE A 201 0.46 -10.87 -9.36
C ILE A 201 0.60 -12.28 -9.92
N LEU A 202 -0.09 -12.53 -11.02
CA LEU A 202 -0.13 -13.85 -11.66
C LEU A 202 0.35 -13.74 -13.10
N ASP A 203 1.10 -14.74 -13.54
CA ASP A 203 1.40 -14.91 -14.96
C ASP A 203 0.24 -15.65 -15.65
N ARG A 204 -0.02 -15.31 -16.91
CA ARG A 204 -1.09 -15.94 -17.69
C ARG A 204 -0.91 -17.44 -17.84
N MET A 205 0.33 -17.93 -17.86
CA MET A 205 0.65 -19.36 -18.00
C MET A 205 0.44 -20.13 -16.69
N GLU A 206 0.37 -19.43 -15.55
CA GLU A 206 0.03 -20.06 -14.26
C GLU A 206 -1.47 -20.29 -14.13
N THR A 207 -2.28 -19.50 -14.83
CA THR A 207 -3.75 -19.61 -14.78
C THR A 207 -4.32 -20.54 -15.85
N ALA A 208 -3.61 -20.73 -16.97
CA ALA A 208 -4.06 -21.58 -18.07
C ALA A 208 -2.86 -22.25 -18.74
N LEU A 209 -2.80 -23.58 -18.68
CA LEU A 209 -1.80 -24.34 -19.42
C LEU A 209 -1.97 -24.09 -20.92
N PRO A 210 -0.88 -23.83 -21.67
CA PRO A 210 -0.98 -23.68 -23.11
C PRO A 210 -1.44 -25.00 -23.73
N VAL A 211 -2.25 -24.91 -24.78
CA VAL A 211 -2.58 -26.08 -25.62
C VAL A 211 -1.32 -26.49 -26.33
N ALA A 212 -0.48 -27.27 -25.69
CA ALA A 212 0.76 -27.80 -26.26
C ALA A 212 0.55 -29.24 -26.71
N ARG A 213 0.99 -29.54 -27.93
CA ARG A 213 1.15 -30.93 -28.39
C ARG A 213 2.54 -31.39 -27.93
N GLY A 214 2.61 -32.15 -26.82
CA GLY A 214 3.85 -32.68 -26.27
C GLY A 214 3.80 -32.91 -24.77
N PHE A 215 4.83 -33.53 -24.22
CA PHE A 215 5.00 -33.75 -22.77
C PHE A 215 5.59 -32.45 -22.15
N LEU A 216 4.91 -31.88 -21.17
CA LEU A 216 5.45 -30.85 -20.29
C LEU A 216 6.08 -31.56 -19.08
N THR A 217 7.38 -31.39 -18.89
CA THR A 217 8.05 -31.74 -17.64
C THR A 217 7.96 -30.54 -16.72
N VAL A 218 7.29 -30.69 -15.59
CA VAL A 218 7.16 -29.66 -14.54
C VAL A 218 8.30 -29.83 -13.54
#